data_f8076b6d7f26b22805ff96bbfe27dc30
#
_entry.id   f8076b6d7f26b22805ff96bbfe27dc30
#
_cell.length_a   1.000
_cell.length_b   1.000
_cell.length_c   1.000
_cell.angle_alpha   90.00
_cell.angle_beta   90.00
_cell.angle_gamma   90.00
#
_symmetry.space_group_name_H-M   'P 1'
#
loop_
_entity.id
_entity.type
_entity.pdbx_description
1 polymer ?
#
loop_
_entity_poly.entity_id
_entity_poly.type
_entity_poly.pdbx_seq_one_letter_code
_entity_poly.pdbx_strand_id
1 'polypeptide(L)'
;MDNRKQIIKKYTVYRWRLFLGTLLGLTIYAILMYIFYFLFSGLWEAISGTAVEPPVIDFMSSYDKPAQNGYWIFVCSAILCGLLLSAWLPSKIGASLGKYLLGVCYVDESGKKISLRQTLIKTLYNILLFLALALPGPIIGFSMGRGSETASLGLLFLATAVVLYYAFKRDESGRTLSYRKSGLVPISRKDIQSFKSEITPI
;
A
#
# COMPACT_ATOMS: atom_id res chain seq x y z
N MET A 1 10.92 -10.45 28.78
CA MET A 1 10.66 -9.88 27.43
C MET A 1 11.68 -10.51 26.48
N ASP A 2 11.26 -11.02 25.35
CA ASP A 2 12.10 -11.76 24.41
C ASP A 2 13.23 -10.83 23.88
N ASN A 3 14.49 -11.21 24.08
CA ASN A 3 15.66 -10.44 23.68
C ASN A 3 15.61 -10.04 22.19
N ARG A 4 15.08 -10.93 21.36
CA ARG A 4 14.88 -10.70 19.93
C ARG A 4 13.92 -9.53 19.63
N LYS A 5 12.83 -9.40 20.39
CA LYS A 5 11.89 -8.28 20.22
C LYS A 5 12.53 -6.94 20.59
N GLN A 6 13.40 -6.92 21.58
CA GLN A 6 14.13 -5.71 21.98
C GLN A 6 15.10 -5.25 20.89
N ILE A 7 15.85 -6.19 20.29
CA ILE A 7 16.74 -5.89 19.17
C ILE A 7 15.95 -5.33 17.97
N ILE A 8 14.86 -6.01 17.59
CA ILE A 8 13.98 -5.52 16.50
C ILE A 8 13.49 -4.10 16.79
N LYS A 9 13.02 -3.83 18.02
CA LYS A 9 12.54 -2.50 18.43
C LYS A 9 13.64 -1.44 18.34
N LYS A 10 14.87 -1.76 18.76
CA LYS A 10 16.02 -0.86 18.72
C LYS A 10 16.32 -0.37 17.30
N TYR A 11 16.22 -1.26 16.32
CA TYR A 11 16.54 -0.97 14.92
C TYR A 11 15.35 -0.54 14.05
N THR A 12 14.12 -0.68 14.54
CA THR A 12 12.93 -0.26 13.78
C THR A 12 12.90 1.24 13.56
N VAL A 13 12.77 1.64 12.30
CA VAL A 13 12.80 3.06 11.87
C VAL A 13 11.65 3.87 12.47
N TYR A 14 11.91 5.15 12.74
CA TYR A 14 10.93 6.10 13.24
C TYR A 14 9.70 6.23 12.34
N ARG A 15 8.52 6.46 12.96
CA ARG A 15 7.21 6.52 12.27
C ARG A 15 7.19 7.54 11.13
N TRP A 16 7.74 8.73 11.35
CA TRP A 16 7.70 9.81 10.37
C TRP A 16 8.44 9.46 9.08
N ARG A 17 9.57 8.72 9.15
CA ARG A 17 10.29 8.25 7.94
C ARG A 17 9.48 7.22 7.17
N LEU A 18 8.76 6.34 7.88
CA LEU A 18 7.86 5.37 7.24
C LEU A 18 6.67 6.07 6.60
N PHE A 19 6.12 7.08 7.25
CA PHE A 19 5.01 7.88 6.74
C PHE A 19 5.41 8.67 5.50
N LEU A 20 6.47 9.47 5.57
CA LEU A 20 7.00 10.22 4.42
C LEU A 20 7.38 9.29 3.26
N GLY A 21 8.00 8.15 3.55
CA GLY A 21 8.31 7.15 2.53
C GLY A 21 7.07 6.54 1.89
N THR A 22 5.96 6.45 2.61
CA THR A 22 4.68 6.01 2.05
C THR A 22 4.06 7.10 1.17
N LEU A 23 4.05 8.36 1.62
CA LEU A 23 3.57 9.49 0.80
C LEU A 23 4.36 9.61 -0.50
N LEU A 24 5.68 9.62 -0.42
CA LEU A 24 6.55 9.66 -1.60
C LEU A 24 6.31 8.46 -2.52
N GLY A 25 6.10 7.27 -1.95
CA GLY A 25 5.75 6.07 -2.70
C GLY A 25 4.40 6.17 -3.42
N LEU A 26 3.39 6.78 -2.79
CA LEU A 26 2.09 7.03 -3.40
C LEU A 26 2.18 8.04 -4.56
N THR A 27 2.98 9.10 -4.41
CA THR A 27 3.21 10.06 -5.48
C THR A 27 3.86 9.38 -6.69
N ILE A 28 4.92 8.59 -6.47
CA ILE A 28 5.60 7.84 -7.53
C ILE A 28 4.61 6.85 -8.18
N TYR A 29 3.79 6.16 -7.37
CA TYR A 29 2.77 5.26 -7.86
C TYR A 29 1.77 5.98 -8.78
N ALA A 30 1.25 7.12 -8.37
CA ALA A 30 0.31 7.91 -9.17
C ALA A 30 0.93 8.31 -10.53
N ILE A 31 2.15 8.83 -10.52
CA ILE A 31 2.86 9.22 -11.75
C ILE A 31 3.03 8.02 -12.69
N LEU A 32 3.53 6.90 -12.18
CA LEU A 32 3.75 5.69 -13.00
C LEU A 32 2.43 5.08 -13.48
N MET A 33 1.38 5.11 -12.67
CA MET A 33 0.05 4.67 -13.08
C MET A 33 -0.47 5.47 -14.28
N TYR A 34 -0.30 6.79 -14.28
CA TYR A 34 -0.67 7.64 -15.43
C TYR A 34 0.19 7.33 -16.66
N ILE A 35 1.50 7.13 -16.49
CA ILE A 35 2.38 6.73 -17.61
C ILE A 35 1.91 5.40 -18.22
N PHE A 36 1.63 4.39 -17.39
CA PHE A 36 1.12 3.10 -17.88
C PHE A 36 -0.24 3.25 -18.54
N TYR A 37 -1.14 4.08 -17.99
CA TYR A 37 -2.43 4.35 -18.61
C TYR A 37 -2.26 4.90 -20.03
N PHE A 38 -1.43 5.94 -20.22
CA PHE A 38 -1.19 6.52 -21.54
C PHE A 38 -0.54 5.53 -22.51
N LEU A 39 0.42 4.73 -22.05
CA LEU A 39 1.06 3.71 -22.88
C LEU A 39 0.05 2.64 -23.33
N PHE A 40 -0.79 2.15 -22.43
CA PHE A 40 -1.80 1.13 -22.77
C PHE A 40 -2.93 1.71 -23.61
N SER A 41 -3.32 2.95 -23.39
CA SER A 41 -4.32 3.64 -24.23
C SER A 41 -3.81 3.80 -25.67
N GLY A 42 -2.58 4.28 -25.85
CA GLY A 42 -1.97 4.39 -27.18
C GLY A 42 -1.80 3.04 -27.87
N LEU A 43 -1.42 1.99 -27.14
CA LEU A 43 -1.33 0.64 -27.67
C LEU A 43 -2.71 0.10 -28.08
N TRP A 44 -3.73 0.34 -27.26
CA TRP A 44 -5.10 -0.05 -27.58
C TRP A 44 -5.62 0.65 -28.84
N GLU A 45 -5.43 1.96 -28.96
CA GLU A 45 -5.80 2.74 -30.14
C GLU A 45 -5.09 2.22 -31.41
N ALA A 46 -3.80 1.93 -31.31
CA ALA A 46 -3.03 1.36 -32.41
C ALA A 46 -3.52 -0.02 -32.89
N ILE A 47 -4.01 -0.87 -31.97
CA ILE A 47 -4.49 -2.22 -32.29
C ILE A 47 -5.96 -2.23 -32.71
N SER A 48 -6.82 -1.50 -32.00
CA SER A 48 -8.28 -1.53 -32.19
C SER A 48 -8.80 -0.52 -33.22
N GLY A 49 -8.01 0.50 -33.54
CA GLY A 49 -8.45 1.65 -34.34
C GLY A 49 -9.49 2.54 -33.67
N THR A 50 -9.78 2.31 -32.39
CA THR A 50 -10.78 3.08 -31.61
C THR A 50 -10.10 3.94 -30.57
N ALA A 51 -10.43 5.25 -30.55
CA ALA A 51 -9.91 6.17 -29.52
C ALA A 51 -10.36 5.72 -28.14
N VAL A 52 -9.44 5.83 -27.17
CA VAL A 52 -9.74 5.57 -25.75
C VAL A 52 -10.23 6.85 -25.11
N GLU A 53 -11.49 6.88 -24.73
CA GLU A 53 -12.02 8.01 -23.95
C GLU A 53 -11.32 8.07 -22.58
N PRO A 54 -10.92 9.27 -22.11
CA PRO A 54 -10.32 9.41 -20.79
C PRO A 54 -11.30 8.90 -19.73
N PRO A 55 -10.81 8.27 -18.65
CA PRO A 55 -11.67 7.82 -17.56
C PRO A 55 -12.30 9.08 -16.93
N VAL A 56 -13.58 9.30 -17.21
CA VAL A 56 -14.36 10.31 -16.50
C VAL A 56 -14.56 9.76 -15.09
N ILE A 57 -13.88 10.37 -14.12
CA ILE A 57 -14.04 10.04 -12.69
C ILE A 57 -15.35 10.68 -12.21
N ASP A 58 -16.43 10.33 -12.86
CA ASP A 58 -17.77 10.69 -12.42
C ASP A 58 -18.39 9.45 -11.77
N PHE A 59 -18.07 9.28 -10.50
CA PHE A 59 -18.52 8.13 -9.68
C PHE A 59 -20.06 8.03 -9.59
N MET A 60 -20.78 9.07 -9.96
CA MET A 60 -22.25 9.14 -9.82
C MET A 60 -23.02 8.83 -11.11
N SER A 61 -22.43 9.04 -12.28
CA SER A 61 -23.14 8.85 -13.58
C SER A 61 -22.83 7.52 -14.27
N SER A 62 -21.93 6.71 -13.72
CA SER A 62 -21.39 5.51 -14.39
C SER A 62 -22.27 4.26 -14.33
N TYR A 63 -23.40 4.30 -13.61
CA TYR A 63 -24.24 3.09 -13.45
C TYR A 63 -25.03 2.70 -14.71
N ASP A 64 -25.26 3.65 -15.65
CA ASP A 64 -26.07 3.41 -16.84
C ASP A 64 -25.31 3.36 -18.16
N LYS A 65 -23.98 3.51 -18.15
CA LYS A 65 -23.17 3.41 -19.37
C LYS A 65 -22.35 2.12 -19.39
N PRO A 66 -22.26 1.43 -20.55
CA PRO A 66 -21.36 0.28 -20.68
C PRO A 66 -19.94 0.71 -20.33
N ALA A 67 -19.24 -0.14 -19.58
CA ALA A 67 -17.89 0.13 -19.10
C ALA A 67 -16.99 0.57 -20.27
N GLN A 68 -16.60 1.84 -20.27
CA GLN A 68 -15.76 2.42 -21.30
C GLN A 68 -14.40 1.72 -21.28
N ASN A 69 -13.84 1.41 -22.43
CA ASN A 69 -12.54 0.74 -22.55
C ASN A 69 -11.45 1.45 -21.73
N GLY A 70 -11.50 2.79 -21.66
CA GLY A 70 -10.59 3.59 -20.84
C GLY A 70 -10.63 3.27 -19.35
N TYR A 71 -11.79 2.93 -18.78
CA TYR A 71 -11.90 2.53 -17.38
C TYR A 71 -11.15 1.21 -17.11
N TRP A 72 -11.32 0.20 -17.96
CA TRP A 72 -10.63 -1.08 -17.79
C TRP A 72 -9.12 -0.95 -18.00
N ILE A 73 -8.67 -0.16 -18.96
CA ILE A 73 -7.25 0.13 -19.16
C ILE A 73 -6.68 0.81 -17.91
N PHE A 74 -7.40 1.77 -17.32
CA PHE A 74 -6.99 2.43 -16.08
C PHE A 74 -6.89 1.44 -14.91
N VAL A 75 -7.89 0.59 -14.71
CA VAL A 75 -7.90 -0.43 -13.65
C VAL A 75 -6.75 -1.42 -13.83
N CYS A 76 -6.54 -1.94 -15.04
CA CYS A 76 -5.43 -2.85 -15.32
C CYS A 76 -4.06 -2.18 -15.09
N SER A 77 -3.91 -0.93 -15.50
CA SER A 77 -2.68 -0.15 -15.26
C SER A 77 -2.43 0.05 -13.76
N ALA A 78 -3.47 0.36 -12.99
CA ALA A 78 -3.38 0.51 -11.54
C ALA A 78 -2.99 -0.79 -10.83
N ILE A 79 -3.58 -1.92 -11.22
CA ILE A 79 -3.27 -3.24 -10.66
C ILE A 79 -1.82 -3.62 -11.00
N LEU A 80 -1.42 -3.51 -12.26
CA LEU A 80 -0.08 -3.86 -12.70
C LEU A 80 0.98 -3.00 -12.00
N CYS A 81 0.80 -1.69 -11.98
CA CYS A 81 1.68 -0.75 -11.29
C CYS A 81 1.74 -1.06 -9.79
N GLY A 82 0.60 -1.37 -9.17
CA GLY A 82 0.50 -1.75 -7.78
C GLY A 82 1.32 -3.00 -7.46
N LEU A 83 1.19 -4.06 -8.25
CA LEU A 83 1.95 -5.30 -8.06
C LEU A 83 3.45 -5.09 -8.28
N LEU A 84 3.84 -4.35 -9.32
CA LEU A 84 5.24 -4.06 -9.61
C LEU A 84 5.90 -3.26 -8.47
N LEU A 85 5.27 -2.16 -8.04
CA LEU A 85 5.89 -1.24 -7.09
C LEU A 85 5.75 -1.66 -5.63
N SER A 86 4.69 -2.39 -5.27
CA SER A 86 4.45 -2.75 -3.86
C SER A 86 4.91 -4.16 -3.48
N ALA A 87 5.07 -5.06 -4.46
CA ALA A 87 5.50 -6.44 -4.20
C ALA A 87 6.81 -6.82 -4.91
N TRP A 88 6.84 -6.74 -6.25
CA TRP A 88 8.00 -7.23 -7.01
C TRP A 88 9.25 -6.38 -6.77
N LEU A 89 9.17 -5.08 -6.99
CA LEU A 89 10.31 -4.19 -6.82
C LEU A 89 10.87 -4.20 -5.39
N PRO A 90 10.06 -4.12 -4.30
CA PRO A 90 10.56 -4.25 -2.95
C PRO A 90 11.28 -5.56 -2.68
N SER A 91 10.86 -6.68 -3.28
CA SER A 91 11.58 -7.96 -3.14
C SER A 91 12.99 -7.93 -3.76
N LYS A 92 13.23 -7.07 -4.75
CA LYS A 92 14.53 -6.91 -5.41
C LYS A 92 15.44 -5.92 -4.70
N ILE A 93 14.94 -4.72 -4.40
CA ILE A 93 15.73 -3.62 -3.83
C ILE A 93 15.68 -3.53 -2.30
N GLY A 94 14.83 -4.33 -1.65
CA GLY A 94 14.73 -4.36 -0.20
C GLY A 94 13.82 -3.29 0.40
N ALA A 95 13.11 -2.48 -0.39
CA ALA A 95 12.15 -1.48 0.09
C ALA A 95 11.22 -1.03 -1.03
N SER A 96 10.06 -0.42 -0.70
CA SER A 96 9.30 0.35 -1.68
C SER A 96 10.09 1.62 -2.08
N LEU A 97 9.91 2.10 -3.32
CA LEU A 97 10.72 3.21 -3.86
C LEU A 97 10.79 4.42 -2.93
N GLY A 98 9.66 4.91 -2.45
CA GLY A 98 9.65 6.07 -1.56
C GLY A 98 10.41 5.84 -0.26
N LYS A 99 10.35 4.63 0.31
CA LYS A 99 11.12 4.29 1.52
C LYS A 99 12.60 4.09 1.23
N TYR A 100 12.91 3.50 0.08
CA TYR A 100 14.28 3.35 -0.38
C TYR A 100 15.00 4.69 -0.51
N LEU A 101 14.33 5.70 -1.08
CA LEU A 101 14.86 7.07 -1.20
C LEU A 101 15.12 7.70 0.17
N LEU A 102 14.33 7.39 1.19
CA LEU A 102 14.56 7.83 2.57
C LEU A 102 15.57 6.98 3.35
N GLY A 103 16.30 6.08 2.68
CA GLY A 103 17.30 5.23 3.30
C GLY A 103 16.70 4.15 4.22
N VAL A 104 15.45 3.74 3.99
CA VAL A 104 14.79 2.65 4.73
C VAL A 104 14.85 1.38 3.90
N CYS A 105 15.23 0.27 4.53
CA CYS A 105 15.21 -1.06 3.95
C CYS A 105 14.37 -2.02 4.79
N TYR A 106 13.93 -3.09 4.16
CA TYR A 106 13.28 -4.21 4.84
C TYR A 106 14.26 -5.37 4.92
N VAL A 107 14.30 -6.00 6.07
CA VAL A 107 14.92 -7.30 6.28
C VAL A 107 13.89 -8.23 6.92
N ASP A 108 14.12 -9.52 6.87
CA ASP A 108 13.31 -10.44 7.66
C ASP A 108 13.75 -10.42 9.15
N GLU A 109 13.01 -11.11 9.98
CA GLU A 109 13.33 -11.22 11.41
C GLU A 109 14.67 -11.90 11.72
N SER A 110 15.26 -12.63 10.76
CA SER A 110 16.59 -13.23 10.87
C SER A 110 17.71 -12.38 10.27
N GLY A 111 17.41 -11.17 9.82
CA GLY A 111 18.36 -10.27 9.17
C GLY A 111 18.66 -10.61 7.69
N LYS A 112 17.97 -11.62 7.12
CA LYS A 112 18.16 -12.03 5.72
C LYS A 112 17.44 -11.10 4.76
N LYS A 113 17.78 -11.23 3.47
CA LYS A 113 17.08 -10.53 2.38
C LYS A 113 15.62 -10.98 2.32
N ILE A 114 14.73 -10.03 2.08
CA ILE A 114 13.30 -10.29 1.98
C ILE A 114 12.94 -11.10 0.73
N SER A 115 11.93 -11.94 0.85
CA SER A 115 11.37 -12.73 -0.25
C SER A 115 10.18 -12.04 -0.91
N LEU A 116 9.87 -12.43 -2.16
CA LEU A 116 8.65 -11.96 -2.86
C LEU A 116 7.39 -12.33 -2.07
N ARG A 117 7.35 -13.53 -1.45
CA ARG A 117 6.21 -13.96 -0.62
C ARG A 117 5.95 -12.99 0.54
N GLN A 118 6.99 -12.55 1.25
CA GLN A 118 6.84 -11.61 2.36
C GLN A 118 6.33 -10.25 1.90
N THR A 119 6.81 -9.75 0.75
CA THR A 119 6.33 -8.48 0.19
C THR A 119 4.90 -8.59 -0.32
N LEU A 120 4.49 -9.72 -0.91
CA LEU A 120 3.10 -9.99 -1.30
C LEU A 120 2.17 -10.03 -0.08
N ILE A 121 2.54 -10.74 0.99
CA ILE A 121 1.76 -10.78 2.24
C ILE A 121 1.58 -9.37 2.80
N LYS A 122 2.66 -8.57 2.86
CA LYS A 122 2.58 -7.17 3.32
C LYS A 122 1.64 -6.35 2.44
N THR A 123 1.74 -6.50 1.12
CA THR A 123 0.89 -5.79 0.15
C THR A 123 -0.57 -6.18 0.32
N LEU A 124 -0.85 -7.48 0.47
CA LEU A 124 -2.20 -7.97 0.73
C LEU A 124 -2.81 -7.36 2.00
N TYR A 125 -2.06 -7.33 3.10
CA TYR A 125 -2.54 -6.68 4.34
C TYR A 125 -2.79 -5.18 4.15
N ASN A 126 -1.98 -4.47 3.37
CA ASN A 126 -2.21 -3.06 3.07
C ASN A 126 -3.47 -2.87 2.20
N ILE A 127 -3.71 -3.75 1.22
CA ILE A 127 -4.93 -3.75 0.40
C ILE A 127 -6.15 -4.03 1.26
N LEU A 128 -6.11 -5.04 2.14
CA LEU A 128 -7.22 -5.36 3.06
C LEU A 128 -7.52 -4.18 3.99
N LEU A 129 -6.50 -3.51 4.51
CA LEU A 129 -6.69 -2.30 5.32
C LEU A 129 -7.31 -1.16 4.49
N PHE A 130 -6.87 -0.98 3.24
CA PHE A 130 -7.44 0.02 2.35
C PHE A 130 -8.91 -0.30 2.01
N LEU A 131 -9.24 -1.54 1.70
CA LEU A 131 -10.61 -1.98 1.47
C LEU A 131 -11.49 -1.78 2.72
N ALA A 132 -10.95 -2.09 3.90
CA ALA A 132 -11.66 -1.85 5.16
C ALA A 132 -11.93 -0.35 5.42
N LEU A 133 -11.12 0.55 4.86
CA LEU A 133 -11.36 2.01 4.88
C LEU A 133 -12.38 2.44 3.83
N ALA A 134 -12.32 1.86 2.64
CA ALA A 134 -13.10 2.29 1.49
C ALA A 134 -14.54 1.74 1.48
N LEU A 135 -14.76 0.49 1.98
CA LEU A 135 -16.04 -0.20 1.92
C LEU A 135 -17.15 0.38 2.82
N PRO A 136 -16.88 0.89 4.05
CA PRO A 136 -17.95 1.40 4.91
C PRO A 136 -18.75 2.54 4.28
N GLY A 137 -18.12 3.44 3.54
CA GLY A 137 -18.79 4.59 2.91
C GLY A 137 -19.92 4.18 1.95
N PRO A 138 -19.65 3.39 0.89
CA PRO A 138 -20.67 2.89 -0.02
C PRO A 138 -21.75 2.04 0.66
N ILE A 139 -21.37 1.16 1.61
CA ILE A 139 -22.33 0.28 2.31
C ILE A 139 -23.29 1.11 3.16
N ILE A 140 -22.79 2.09 3.91
CA ILE A 140 -23.59 2.96 4.76
C ILE A 140 -24.47 3.87 3.90
N GLY A 141 -23.91 4.47 2.85
CA GLY A 141 -24.66 5.31 1.91
C GLY A 141 -25.80 4.58 1.21
N PHE A 142 -25.61 3.30 0.87
CA PHE A 142 -26.64 2.48 0.24
C PHE A 142 -27.73 2.03 1.22
N SER A 143 -27.38 1.74 2.48
CA SER A 143 -28.33 1.19 3.47
C SER A 143 -29.20 2.24 4.17
N MET A 144 -28.77 3.50 4.23
CA MET A 144 -29.44 4.53 5.05
C MET A 144 -30.39 5.45 4.29
N GLY A 145 -30.42 5.43 2.95
CA GLY A 145 -31.29 6.29 2.15
C GLY A 145 -30.97 7.79 2.30
N ARG A 146 -31.66 8.65 1.50
CA ARG A 146 -31.37 10.09 1.37
C ARG A 146 -31.59 10.95 2.63
N GLY A 147 -32.08 10.39 3.74
CA GLY A 147 -32.46 11.15 4.94
C GLY A 147 -31.44 11.13 6.10
N SER A 148 -30.31 10.42 5.99
CA SER A 148 -29.39 10.18 7.11
C SER A 148 -27.92 10.51 6.78
N GLU A 149 -27.67 11.53 5.97
CA GLU A 149 -26.33 11.87 5.51
C GLU A 149 -25.36 12.18 6.67
N THR A 150 -25.83 12.87 7.71
CA THR A 150 -25.02 13.20 8.90
C THR A 150 -24.64 11.97 9.73
N ALA A 151 -25.57 11.03 9.90
CA ALA A 151 -25.31 9.78 10.64
C ALA A 151 -24.36 8.87 9.85
N SER A 152 -24.48 8.80 8.53
CA SER A 152 -23.60 8.04 7.65
C SER A 152 -22.17 8.60 7.65
N LEU A 153 -22.00 9.92 7.65
CA LEU A 153 -20.69 10.58 7.77
C LEU A 153 -20.04 10.26 9.13
N GLY A 154 -20.79 10.35 10.22
CA GLY A 154 -20.29 10.03 11.57
C GLY A 154 -19.78 8.60 11.67
N LEU A 155 -20.53 7.62 11.16
CA LEU A 155 -20.12 6.21 11.14
C LEU A 155 -18.91 5.97 10.23
N LEU A 156 -18.82 6.65 9.08
CA LEU A 156 -17.67 6.59 8.20
C LEU A 156 -16.41 7.14 8.89
N PHE A 157 -16.51 8.27 9.59
CA PHE A 157 -15.40 8.83 10.39
C PHE A 157 -14.95 7.86 11.48
N LEU A 158 -15.89 7.26 12.20
CA LEU A 158 -15.58 6.30 13.27
C LEU A 158 -14.88 5.05 12.70
N ALA A 159 -15.43 4.46 11.63
CA ALA A 159 -14.84 3.31 10.96
C ALA A 159 -13.41 3.63 10.46
N THR A 160 -13.24 4.79 9.83
CA THR A 160 -11.93 5.26 9.36
C THR A 160 -10.95 5.43 10.51
N ALA A 161 -11.36 6.05 11.62
CA ALA A 161 -10.51 6.22 12.80
C ALA A 161 -10.08 4.88 13.40
N VAL A 162 -10.99 3.91 13.50
CA VAL A 162 -10.69 2.56 14.01
C VAL A 162 -9.68 1.85 13.10
N VAL A 163 -9.89 1.87 11.78
CA VAL A 163 -8.96 1.21 10.84
C VAL A 163 -7.60 1.89 10.85
N LEU A 164 -7.54 3.23 10.86
CA LEU A 164 -6.29 3.97 10.99
C LEU A 164 -5.58 3.64 12.31
N TYR A 165 -6.30 3.57 13.42
CA TYR A 165 -5.73 3.15 14.70
C TYR A 165 -5.03 1.78 14.58
N TYR A 166 -5.70 0.76 14.04
CA TYR A 166 -5.12 -0.57 13.86
C TYR A 166 -3.98 -0.60 12.83
N ALA A 167 -4.08 0.19 11.75
CA ALA A 167 -3.03 0.32 10.75
C ALA A 167 -1.73 0.90 11.33
N PHE A 168 -1.85 1.88 12.24
CA PHE A 168 -0.72 2.58 12.85
C PHE A 168 -0.32 2.05 14.23
N LYS A 169 -1.16 1.22 14.86
CA LYS A 169 -0.83 0.59 16.13
C LYS A 169 0.42 -0.27 15.99
N ARG A 170 1.42 0.00 16.82
CA ARG A 170 2.65 -0.78 16.87
C ARG A 170 2.57 -1.81 17.99
N ASP A 171 3.15 -2.97 17.75
CA ASP A 171 3.37 -3.99 18.76
C ASP A 171 4.57 -3.66 19.67
N GLU A 172 4.89 -4.57 20.58
CA GLU A 172 6.04 -4.44 21.48
C GLU A 172 7.38 -4.33 20.74
N SER A 173 7.47 -4.89 19.52
CA SER A 173 8.64 -4.78 18.64
C SER A 173 8.68 -3.48 17.81
N GLY A 174 7.72 -2.57 17.98
CA GLY A 174 7.64 -1.30 17.27
C GLY A 174 7.11 -1.39 15.84
N ARG A 175 6.62 -2.56 15.39
CA ARG A 175 6.12 -2.80 14.03
C ARG A 175 4.61 -2.65 13.92
N THR A 176 4.12 -2.23 12.75
CA THR A 176 2.69 -2.26 12.43
C THR A 176 2.24 -3.68 12.06
N LEU A 177 0.92 -3.90 12.02
CA LEU A 177 0.33 -5.21 11.74
C LEU A 177 0.85 -5.83 10.44
N SER A 178 0.93 -5.05 9.35
CA SER A 178 1.38 -5.53 8.04
C SER A 178 2.84 -6.00 8.05
N TYR A 179 3.71 -5.31 8.77
CA TYR A 179 5.12 -5.72 8.93
C TYR A 179 5.26 -6.97 9.80
N ARG A 180 4.52 -7.04 10.91
CA ARG A 180 4.54 -8.21 11.80
C ARG A 180 4.07 -9.47 11.08
N LYS A 181 2.93 -9.40 10.39
CA LYS A 181 2.34 -10.56 9.68
C LYS A 181 3.18 -11.03 8.48
N SER A 182 3.94 -10.14 7.86
CA SER A 182 4.86 -10.48 6.78
C SER A 182 6.26 -10.89 7.26
N GLY A 183 6.55 -10.82 8.58
CA GLY A 183 7.88 -11.09 9.13
C GLY A 183 8.93 -10.07 8.72
N LEU A 184 8.52 -8.84 8.34
CA LEU A 184 9.41 -7.79 7.88
C LEU A 184 9.77 -6.82 9.00
N VAL A 185 11.02 -6.37 8.99
CA VAL A 185 11.54 -5.33 9.88
C VAL A 185 12.01 -4.16 9.04
N PRO A 186 11.36 -2.98 9.16
CA PRO A 186 11.83 -1.77 8.49
C PRO A 186 12.98 -1.17 9.29
N ILE A 187 14.19 -1.18 8.74
CA ILE A 187 15.41 -0.66 9.37
C ILE A 187 16.06 0.42 8.51
N SER A 188 16.92 1.23 9.12
CA SER A 188 17.76 2.14 8.37
C SER A 188 18.82 1.35 7.60
N ARG A 189 19.09 1.76 6.34
CA ARG A 189 20.10 1.10 5.51
C ARG A 189 21.48 1.09 6.19
N LYS A 190 21.78 2.14 6.96
CA LYS A 190 23.06 2.26 7.70
C LYS A 190 23.20 1.18 8.78
N ASP A 191 22.10 0.71 9.35
CA ASP A 191 22.09 -0.15 10.52
C ASP A 191 21.96 -1.65 10.17
N ILE A 192 21.93 -2.00 8.86
CA ILE A 192 21.72 -3.39 8.41
C ILE A 192 22.78 -4.33 8.97
N GLN A 193 24.05 -3.95 8.94
CA GLN A 193 25.14 -4.79 9.40
C GLN A 193 25.09 -4.99 10.91
N SER A 194 24.87 -3.91 11.66
CA SER A 194 24.74 -3.95 13.12
C SER A 194 23.54 -4.81 13.56
N PHE A 195 22.41 -4.68 12.86
CA PHE A 195 21.25 -5.53 13.10
C PHE A 195 21.55 -7.01 12.88
N LYS A 196 22.24 -7.35 11.77
CA LYS A 196 22.63 -8.72 11.47
C LYS A 196 23.56 -9.31 12.53
N SER A 197 24.55 -8.55 12.96
CA SER A 197 25.51 -9.02 13.98
C SER A 197 24.86 -9.25 15.35
N GLU A 198 23.85 -8.47 15.71
CA GLU A 198 23.13 -8.65 16.98
C GLU A 198 22.07 -9.77 16.96
N ILE A 199 21.48 -10.06 15.80
CA ILE A 199 20.37 -11.04 15.70
C ILE A 199 20.83 -12.45 15.35
N THR A 200 21.99 -12.61 14.69
CA THR A 200 22.52 -13.90 14.25
C THR A 200 22.97 -14.81 15.42
N PRO A 201 23.43 -14.32 16.58
CA PRO A 201 23.83 -15.16 17.72
C PRO A 201 22.65 -15.76 18.50
N ILE A 202 21.42 -15.43 18.16
CA ILE A 202 20.20 -15.88 18.84
C ILE A 202 19.54 -17.04 18.08
#